data_427ff8798e63c89e57b4b0cc785f6ba7
#
_entry.id   427ff8798e63c89e57b4b0cc785f6ba7
#
_cell.length_a   1.000
_cell.length_b   1.000
_cell.length_c   1.000
_cell.angle_alpha   90.00
_cell.angle_beta   90.00
_cell.angle_gamma   90.00
#
_symmetry.space_group_name_H-M   'P 1'
#
loop_
_entity.id
_entity.type
_entity.pdbx_description
1 polymer ?
#
loop_
_entity_poly.entity_id
_entity_poly.type
_entity_poly.pdbx_seq_one_letter_code
_entity_poly.pdbx_strand_id
1 'polypeptide(L)'
;MKVVETILWIFYIGGNYKGFDTHKCGKWMYFFDNKDFVANICKEAVENHIVVEAKHSNAEKGVACFYLNGDDIDGHKRVIEFFLNKDLIQRTKAGKLYNISFKYDDQTRAGKYGNDFSSEIKLEQFVDLNTGDWLI
;
A
#
# COMPACT_ATOMS: atom_id res chain seq x y z
N MET A 1 7.69 15.70 -8.04
CA MET A 1 6.72 14.58 -8.22
C MET A 1 6.05 14.70 -9.57
N LYS A 2 5.91 13.58 -10.25
CA LYS A 2 5.24 13.51 -11.55
C LYS A 2 3.90 12.77 -11.39
N VAL A 3 2.83 13.29 -12.00
CA VAL A 3 1.51 12.64 -12.01
C VAL A 3 1.21 12.20 -13.45
N VAL A 4 0.86 10.92 -13.63
CA VAL A 4 0.55 10.35 -14.93
C VAL A 4 -0.84 9.73 -14.87
N GLU A 5 -1.73 10.22 -15.69
CA GLU A 5 -3.10 9.69 -15.78
C GLU A 5 -3.25 8.78 -16.99
N THR A 6 -3.81 7.59 -16.75
CA THR A 6 -4.23 6.66 -17.80
C THR A 6 -5.74 6.40 -17.65
N ILE A 7 -6.31 5.63 -18.55
CA ILE A 7 -7.74 5.29 -18.48
C ILE A 7 -8.06 4.54 -17.16
N LEU A 8 -7.17 3.63 -16.74
CA LEU A 8 -7.41 2.76 -15.57
C LEU A 8 -6.79 3.27 -14.28
N TRP A 9 -5.71 4.06 -14.36
CA TRP A 9 -4.88 4.40 -13.20
C TRP A 9 -4.43 5.84 -13.23
N ILE A 10 -4.23 6.43 -12.04
CA ILE A 10 -3.48 7.67 -11.85
C ILE A 10 -2.25 7.33 -11.02
N PHE A 11 -1.06 7.63 -11.56
CA PHE A 11 0.23 7.34 -10.95
C PHE A 11 0.82 8.61 -10.35
N TYR A 12 1.48 8.45 -9.20
CA TYR A 12 2.25 9.50 -8.52
C TYR A 12 3.67 8.98 -8.35
N ILE A 13 4.63 9.64 -8.98
CA ILE A 13 6.01 9.15 -9.09
C ILE A 13 6.95 10.21 -8.52
N GLY A 14 7.75 9.83 -7.54
CA GLY A 14 8.72 10.73 -6.90
C GLY A 14 9.91 11.02 -7.80
N GLY A 15 10.57 12.17 -7.57
CA GLY A 15 11.75 12.57 -8.33
C GLY A 15 12.96 11.66 -8.07
N ASN A 16 12.96 10.91 -6.99
CA ASN A 16 14.01 9.95 -6.63
C ASN A 16 13.72 8.52 -7.13
N TYR A 17 12.71 8.35 -7.95
CA TYR A 17 12.34 7.04 -8.50
C TYR A 17 13.46 6.50 -9.39
N LYS A 18 13.94 5.27 -9.09
CA LYS A 18 15.00 4.59 -9.85
C LYS A 18 14.54 3.23 -10.40
N GLY A 19 13.23 2.94 -10.32
CA GLY A 19 12.70 1.63 -10.64
C GLY A 19 12.76 0.68 -9.45
N PHE A 20 12.08 -0.44 -9.58
CA PHE A 20 12.04 -1.50 -8.58
C PHE A 20 12.60 -2.79 -9.17
N ASP A 21 13.16 -3.64 -8.31
CA ASP A 21 13.46 -5.01 -8.69
C ASP A 21 12.14 -5.75 -8.95
N THR A 22 11.95 -6.24 -10.17
CA THR A 22 10.69 -6.87 -10.60
C THR A 22 10.33 -8.12 -9.79
N HIS A 23 11.32 -8.76 -9.18
CA HIS A 23 11.10 -9.96 -8.36
C HIS A 23 10.87 -9.64 -6.88
N LYS A 24 11.20 -8.43 -6.44
CA LYS A 24 11.05 -7.98 -5.05
C LYS A 24 9.95 -6.97 -4.87
N CYS A 25 9.54 -6.29 -5.94
CA CYS A 25 8.55 -5.22 -5.90
C CYS A 25 7.17 -5.74 -5.54
N GLY A 26 6.49 -4.98 -4.70
CA GLY A 26 5.12 -5.24 -4.34
C GLY A 26 4.48 -4.00 -3.74
N LYS A 27 3.31 -4.18 -3.16
CA LYS A 27 2.51 -3.06 -2.68
C LYS A 27 1.70 -3.41 -1.44
N TRP A 28 1.52 -2.39 -0.58
CA TRP A 28 0.43 -2.33 0.38
C TRP A 28 -0.75 -1.68 -0.31
N MET A 29 -1.97 -2.15 -0.03
CA MET A 29 -3.18 -1.70 -0.72
C MET A 29 -4.15 -1.05 0.26
N TYR A 30 -4.81 0.01 -0.23
CA TYR A 30 -5.91 0.67 0.45
C TYR A 30 -7.11 0.72 -0.50
N PHE A 31 -8.25 0.15 -0.09
CA PHE A 31 -9.48 0.17 -0.89
C PHE A 31 -10.28 1.42 -0.52
N PHE A 32 -10.53 2.29 -1.49
CA PHE A 32 -11.12 3.59 -1.28
C PHE A 32 -12.51 3.71 -1.91
N ASP A 33 -13.30 4.66 -1.42
CA ASP A 33 -14.61 5.02 -1.96
C ASP A 33 -14.77 6.52 -2.23
N ASN A 34 -13.66 7.28 -2.18
CA ASN A 34 -13.64 8.71 -2.46
C ASN A 34 -12.36 9.05 -3.23
N LYS A 35 -12.52 9.41 -4.50
CA LYS A 35 -11.39 9.66 -5.41
C LYS A 35 -10.53 10.84 -4.98
N ASP A 36 -11.16 11.94 -4.54
CA ASP A 36 -10.42 13.14 -4.11
C ASP A 36 -9.59 12.84 -2.86
N PHE A 37 -10.16 12.12 -1.92
CA PHE A 37 -9.47 11.71 -0.70
C PHE A 37 -8.23 10.87 -1.04
N VAL A 38 -8.39 9.84 -1.86
CA VAL A 38 -7.28 8.94 -2.19
C VAL A 38 -6.19 9.65 -3.01
N ALA A 39 -6.58 10.59 -3.88
CA ALA A 39 -5.61 11.40 -4.62
C ALA A 39 -4.71 12.18 -3.67
N ASN A 40 -5.27 12.79 -2.64
CA ASN A 40 -4.50 13.51 -1.62
C ASN A 40 -3.61 12.58 -0.81
N ILE A 41 -4.10 11.39 -0.47
CA ILE A 41 -3.32 10.37 0.25
C ILE A 41 -2.10 9.94 -0.58
N CYS A 42 -2.28 9.63 -1.85
CA CYS A 42 -1.18 9.22 -2.73
C CYS A 42 -0.14 10.34 -2.91
N LYS A 43 -0.59 11.58 -3.12
CA LYS A 43 0.30 12.73 -3.23
C LYS A 43 1.14 12.90 -1.96
N GLU A 44 0.50 12.87 -0.80
CA GLU A 44 1.17 13.05 0.48
C GLU A 44 2.22 11.96 0.72
N ALA A 45 1.86 10.70 0.41
CA ALA A 45 2.78 9.57 0.57
C ALA A 45 4.06 9.75 -0.26
N VAL A 46 3.94 10.22 -1.50
CA VAL A 46 5.09 10.43 -2.38
C VAL A 46 5.84 11.69 -2.02
N GLU A 47 5.14 12.80 -1.75
CA GLU A 47 5.78 14.07 -1.40
C GLU A 47 6.56 13.99 -0.09
N ASN A 48 6.08 13.21 0.88
CA ASN A 48 6.72 13.02 2.18
C ASN A 48 7.70 11.83 2.20
N HIS A 49 8.02 11.29 1.03
CA HIS A 49 9.00 10.19 0.89
C HIS A 49 8.63 8.92 1.68
N ILE A 50 7.33 8.69 1.88
CA ILE A 50 6.84 7.43 2.46
C ILE A 50 7.10 6.29 1.46
N VAL A 51 6.77 6.54 0.19
CA VAL A 51 7.07 5.67 -0.95
C VAL A 51 7.57 6.50 -2.13
N VAL A 52 8.23 5.87 -3.10
CA VAL A 52 8.68 6.57 -4.32
C VAL A 52 7.64 6.51 -5.43
N GLU A 53 6.67 5.60 -5.32
CA GLU A 53 5.58 5.48 -6.29
C GLU A 53 4.31 5.01 -5.59
N ALA A 54 3.20 5.63 -5.94
CA ALA A 54 1.86 5.19 -5.57
C ALA A 54 0.95 5.34 -6.77
N LYS A 55 -0.12 4.56 -6.81
CA LYS A 55 -1.16 4.73 -7.83
C LYS A 55 -2.53 4.41 -7.24
N HIS A 56 -3.57 4.93 -7.87
CA HIS A 56 -4.93 4.53 -7.52
C HIS A 56 -5.78 4.35 -8.79
N SER A 57 -6.85 3.57 -8.66
CA SER A 57 -7.82 3.39 -9.73
C SER A 57 -8.38 4.76 -10.15
N ASN A 58 -8.50 4.98 -11.46
CA ASN A 58 -9.09 6.20 -12.01
C ASN A 58 -10.62 6.07 -12.01
N ALA A 59 -11.18 6.02 -10.81
CA ALA A 59 -12.60 5.84 -10.54
C ALA A 59 -12.92 6.33 -9.14
N GLU A 60 -14.21 6.52 -8.83
CA GLU A 60 -14.63 6.97 -7.51
C GLU A 60 -14.38 5.94 -6.42
N LYS A 61 -14.45 4.65 -6.77
CA LYS A 61 -14.15 3.52 -5.88
C LYS A 61 -13.10 2.64 -6.55
N GLY A 62 -12.21 2.08 -5.74
CA GLY A 62 -11.19 1.19 -6.25
C GLY A 62 -10.09 0.92 -5.25
N VAL A 63 -8.87 0.75 -5.75
CA VAL A 63 -7.71 0.40 -4.94
C VAL A 63 -6.57 1.39 -5.17
N ALA A 64 -5.91 1.75 -4.07
CA ALA A 64 -4.64 2.48 -4.09
C ALA A 64 -3.51 1.51 -3.72
N CYS A 65 -2.39 1.63 -4.41
CA CYS A 65 -1.22 0.76 -4.25
C CYS A 65 -0.01 1.61 -3.89
N PHE A 66 0.70 1.21 -2.83
CA PHE A 66 1.89 1.91 -2.32
C PHE A 66 3.07 0.97 -2.47
N TYR A 67 3.97 1.29 -3.39
CA TYR A 67 5.00 0.37 -3.88
C TYR A 67 6.32 0.46 -3.11
N LEU A 68 6.89 -0.69 -2.83
CA LEU A 68 8.26 -0.83 -2.32
C LEU A 68 8.77 -2.26 -2.57
N ASN A 69 10.06 -2.49 -2.32
CA ASN A 69 10.61 -3.83 -2.36
C ASN A 69 10.24 -4.58 -1.08
N GLY A 70 9.93 -5.88 -1.20
CA GLY A 70 9.48 -6.70 -0.07
C GLY A 70 10.52 -6.88 1.03
N ASP A 71 11.82 -6.73 0.72
CA ASP A 71 12.89 -6.81 1.71
C ASP A 71 13.24 -5.45 2.36
N ASP A 72 12.52 -4.39 2.01
CA ASP A 72 12.70 -3.06 2.59
C ASP A 72 11.91 -2.94 3.90
N ILE A 73 12.47 -3.43 4.99
CA ILE A 73 11.81 -3.45 6.30
C ILE A 73 11.47 -2.04 6.78
N ASP A 74 12.40 -1.09 6.64
CA ASP A 74 12.14 0.31 7.02
C ASP A 74 11.02 0.92 6.18
N GLY A 75 10.95 0.54 4.90
CA GLY A 75 9.87 0.97 4.01
C GLY A 75 8.52 0.43 4.43
N HIS A 76 8.44 -0.84 4.82
CA HIS A 76 7.20 -1.41 5.36
C HIS A 76 6.74 -0.65 6.59
N LYS A 77 7.66 -0.33 7.50
CA LYS A 77 7.33 0.41 8.72
C LYS A 77 6.83 1.82 8.40
N ARG A 78 7.46 2.53 7.45
CA ARG A 78 7.00 3.86 7.02
C ARG A 78 5.57 3.82 6.46
N VAL A 79 5.27 2.84 5.59
CA VAL A 79 3.94 2.71 4.99
C VAL A 79 2.89 2.37 6.05
N ILE A 80 3.20 1.42 6.94
CA ILE A 80 2.27 1.02 8.01
C ILE A 80 2.00 2.20 8.94
N GLU A 81 3.04 2.95 9.35
CA GLU A 81 2.87 4.14 10.18
C GLU A 81 1.98 5.18 9.48
N PHE A 82 2.21 5.42 8.19
CA PHE A 82 1.39 6.32 7.40
C PHE A 82 -0.08 5.85 7.37
N PHE A 83 -0.32 4.56 7.14
CA PHE A 83 -1.66 3.98 7.15
C PHE A 83 -2.35 4.14 8.50
N LEU A 84 -1.63 3.89 9.59
CA LEU A 84 -2.17 4.05 10.96
C LEU A 84 -2.51 5.51 11.25
N ASN A 85 -1.62 6.44 10.91
CA ASN A 85 -1.81 7.88 11.15
C ASN A 85 -2.97 8.46 10.34
N LYS A 86 -3.23 7.92 9.15
CA LYS A 86 -4.31 8.37 8.26
C LYS A 86 -5.59 7.56 8.45
N ASP A 87 -5.60 6.60 9.37
CA ASP A 87 -6.75 5.73 9.64
C ASP A 87 -7.24 4.99 8.39
N LEU A 88 -6.29 4.43 7.64
CA LEU A 88 -6.59 3.71 6.38
C LEU A 88 -6.84 2.21 6.59
N ILE A 89 -6.54 1.68 7.77
CA ILE A 89 -6.71 0.26 8.06
C ILE A 89 -8.06 0.03 8.72
N GLN A 90 -8.91 -0.76 8.06
CA GLN A 90 -10.23 -1.09 8.61
C GLN A 90 -10.11 -1.89 9.89
N ARG A 91 -11.15 -1.82 10.73
CA ARG A 91 -11.24 -2.60 11.96
C ARG A 91 -12.41 -3.57 11.89
N THR A 92 -12.27 -4.71 12.56
CA THR A 92 -13.36 -5.67 12.76
C THR A 92 -14.39 -5.09 13.71
N LYS A 93 -15.53 -5.74 13.86
CA LYS A 93 -16.57 -5.36 14.84
C LYS A 93 -16.04 -5.33 16.27
N ALA A 94 -15.04 -6.16 16.57
CA ALA A 94 -14.40 -6.20 17.88
C ALA A 94 -13.34 -5.10 18.07
N GLY A 95 -13.11 -4.25 17.07
CA GLY A 95 -12.13 -3.17 17.13
C GLY A 95 -10.71 -3.57 16.77
N LYS A 96 -10.50 -4.79 16.33
CA LYS A 96 -9.19 -5.30 15.92
C LYS A 96 -8.87 -4.84 14.50
N LEU A 97 -7.61 -4.45 14.25
CA LEU A 97 -7.16 -4.10 12.90
C LEU A 97 -7.27 -5.32 11.97
N TYR A 98 -7.70 -5.08 10.74
CA TYR A 98 -7.62 -6.12 9.71
C TYR A 98 -6.15 -6.45 9.45
N ASN A 99 -5.86 -7.73 9.29
CA ASN A 99 -4.50 -8.19 9.00
C ASN A 99 -4.21 -8.05 7.50
N ILE A 100 -4.02 -6.79 7.06
CA ILE A 100 -3.75 -6.50 5.65
C ILE A 100 -2.41 -7.12 5.23
N SER A 101 -2.26 -7.33 3.94
CA SER A 101 -1.12 -8.03 3.36
C SER A 101 -0.36 -7.15 2.38
N PHE A 102 0.96 -7.34 2.34
CA PHE A 102 1.81 -6.86 1.26
C PHE A 102 1.75 -7.90 0.14
N LYS A 103 1.45 -7.45 -1.09
CA LYS A 103 1.32 -8.34 -2.25
C LYS A 103 2.43 -8.08 -3.24
N TYR A 104 3.24 -9.11 -3.50
CA TYR A 104 4.27 -9.04 -4.54
C TYR A 104 3.64 -8.94 -5.93
N ASP A 105 4.27 -8.20 -6.82
CA ASP A 105 3.82 -8.11 -8.22
C ASP A 105 3.94 -9.44 -8.95
N ASP A 106 4.92 -10.27 -8.59
CA ASP A 106 5.06 -11.62 -9.13
C ASP A 106 3.81 -12.46 -8.83
N GLN A 107 3.24 -12.34 -7.64
CA GLN A 107 2.00 -13.03 -7.29
C GLN A 107 0.83 -12.56 -8.15
N THR A 108 0.77 -11.26 -8.43
CA THR A 108 -0.24 -10.68 -9.32
C THR A 108 -0.09 -11.20 -10.75
N ARG A 109 1.15 -11.21 -11.27
CA ARG A 109 1.44 -11.72 -12.62
C ARG A 109 1.17 -13.21 -12.75
N ALA A 110 1.36 -13.97 -11.67
CA ALA A 110 1.06 -15.42 -11.65
C ALA A 110 -0.45 -15.70 -11.50
N GLY A 111 -1.29 -14.68 -11.39
CA GLY A 111 -2.74 -14.84 -11.25
C GLY A 111 -3.18 -15.34 -9.90
N LYS A 112 -2.41 -15.11 -8.84
CA LYS A 112 -2.74 -15.54 -7.48
C LYS A 112 -3.66 -14.52 -6.81
N TYR A 113 -4.95 -14.81 -6.82
CA TYR A 113 -5.99 -13.96 -6.23
C TYR A 113 -6.91 -14.79 -5.34
N GLY A 114 -7.59 -14.12 -4.43
CA GLY A 114 -8.57 -14.76 -3.56
C GLY A 114 -7.98 -15.94 -2.81
N ASN A 115 -8.54 -17.13 -2.99
CA ASN A 115 -8.11 -18.34 -2.29
C ASN A 115 -6.72 -18.83 -2.71
N ASP A 116 -6.27 -18.44 -3.91
CA ASP A 116 -4.94 -18.83 -4.40
C ASP A 116 -3.84 -17.90 -3.88
N PHE A 117 -4.23 -16.76 -3.28
CA PHE A 117 -3.30 -15.78 -2.75
C PHE A 117 -2.94 -16.13 -1.30
N SER A 118 -1.65 -16.31 -1.06
CA SER A 118 -1.10 -16.49 0.28
C SER A 118 0.07 -15.52 0.45
N SER A 119 -0.09 -14.51 1.31
CA SER A 119 0.95 -13.53 1.56
C SER A 119 1.88 -14.00 2.66
N GLU A 120 3.20 -13.83 2.43
CA GLU A 120 4.23 -14.07 3.43
C GLU A 120 4.44 -12.86 4.33
N ILE A 121 4.00 -11.65 3.90
CA ILE A 121 4.18 -10.40 4.64
C ILE A 121 2.80 -9.82 4.99
N LYS A 122 2.53 -9.77 6.28
CA LYS A 122 1.25 -9.31 6.83
C LYS A 122 1.46 -8.30 7.95
N LEU A 123 0.44 -7.50 8.18
CA LEU A 123 0.46 -6.44 9.21
C LEU A 123 0.85 -6.98 10.60
N GLU A 124 0.37 -8.17 10.97
CA GLU A 124 0.61 -8.76 12.29
C GLU A 124 2.08 -9.00 12.60
N GLN A 125 2.94 -9.03 11.56
CA GLN A 125 4.39 -9.16 11.76
C GLN A 125 5.02 -7.87 12.29
N PHE A 126 4.35 -6.75 12.17
CA PHE A 126 4.85 -5.41 12.50
C PHE A 126 4.17 -4.81 13.72
N VAL A 127 2.87 -5.01 13.87
CA VAL A 127 2.07 -4.40 14.95
C VAL A 127 1.12 -5.41 15.56
N ASP A 128 0.77 -5.17 16.83
CA ASP A 128 -0.29 -5.90 17.50
C ASP A 128 -1.65 -5.45 16.90
N LEU A 129 -2.41 -6.39 16.36
CA LEU A 129 -3.67 -6.06 15.71
C LEU A 129 -4.75 -5.55 16.68
N ASN A 130 -4.64 -5.88 17.97
CA ASN A 130 -5.60 -5.43 18.96
C ASN A 130 -5.35 -3.98 19.40
N THR A 131 -4.09 -3.57 19.49
CA THR A 131 -3.68 -2.28 20.05
C THR A 131 -3.11 -1.32 19.02
N GLY A 132 -2.56 -1.82 17.90
CA GLY A 132 -1.80 -1.03 16.95
C GLY A 132 -0.38 -0.71 17.38
N ASP A 133 0.06 -1.26 18.52
CA ASP A 133 1.41 -1.04 19.02
C ASP A 133 2.46 -1.80 18.22
N TRP A 134 3.62 -1.20 18.02
CA TRP A 134 4.72 -1.82 17.27
C TRP A 134 5.28 -3.03 18.02
N LEU A 135 5.58 -4.10 17.25
CA LEU A 135 6.20 -5.34 17.76
C LEU A 135 7.70 -5.40 17.45
N ILE A 136 8.14 -4.56 16.50
CA ILE A 136 9.55 -4.54 16.09
C ILE A 136 10.08 -3.12 15.91
#